data_f992e3c4550f9f7479af3a015ac3bc8b
#
_entry.id   f992e3c4550f9f7479af3a015ac3bc8b
#
_cell.length_a   1.000
_cell.length_b   1.000
_cell.length_c   1.000
_cell.angle_alpha   90.00
_cell.angle_beta   90.00
_cell.angle_gamma   90.00
#
_symmetry.space_group_name_H-M   'P 1'
#
loop_
_entity.id
_entity.type
_entity.pdbx_description
1 polymer ?
#
loop_
_entity_poly.entity_id
_entity_poly.type
_entity_poly.pdbx_seq_one_letter_code
_entity_poly.pdbx_strand_id
1 'polypeptide(L)'
;VGQLNQHLYGFRIYHVEDGKIIFTQELKDEVKKWGGIGTIYGLYRADPWSEKNYETGLAGGLSMQAYNQLQKYVIEHSRLGIPFLLSSECPHGHQALDGYLLPVNLAVGASFDPALYERAGQVCGRQLKQMGVDFALVSALDILRDPRWGRSEECYGEDPYLSAELARAIVTGIQKEGVAVVAKHFCAQGETTGGVNASAARIGERELWEIHLQAAKACCEAGVKGIMAAYNEIDGKFCHANRHLLQDILREQLGFDGVVMADGIAIDQLDIMTGDNIRSAALALKAGVDISLWDEGYTKLEEALKQGFITEKELDQAVLRVLTLKFEQGLMDKPYIDENGNRTASYSENGAVSFPTEAYQESEKLARESVVLLKNENVLPIGRAEKIALIGPNADDIYRQIGDYSPPMDRAGYETLKSGMEKEFGADRVRCYNGHEVGTAVSLAENADIIVLALGGSSSRFKGALFDENGAAKVQGVLEMDCGEGMDTARLQLPGNQNELFTAVCALKKPVISVVIAGRPYAIPEIAQD
;
A
#
# COMPACT_ATOMS: atom_id res chain seq x y z
N VAL A 1 7.55 -14.27 -23.14
CA VAL A 1 6.52 -13.23 -22.94
C VAL A 1 5.71 -13.53 -21.68
N GLY A 2 5.10 -14.72 -21.53
CA GLY A 2 4.28 -15.04 -20.35
C GLY A 2 4.98 -14.86 -19.00
N GLN A 3 6.31 -15.02 -18.93
CA GLN A 3 7.07 -14.79 -17.69
C GLN A 3 7.26 -13.32 -17.33
N LEU A 4 7.10 -12.41 -18.28
CA LEU A 4 7.22 -10.95 -18.08
C LEU A 4 5.86 -10.29 -17.88
N ASN A 5 4.78 -11.05 -17.99
CA ASN A 5 3.42 -10.57 -18.01
C ASN A 5 2.73 -10.82 -16.66
N GLN A 6 2.13 -9.78 -16.09
CA GLN A 6 1.29 -9.82 -14.90
C GLN A 6 -0.07 -9.19 -15.26
N HIS A 7 -0.78 -9.84 -16.20
CA HIS A 7 -2.00 -9.30 -16.79
C HIS A 7 -3.26 -9.58 -15.95
N LEU A 8 -3.28 -10.69 -15.20
CA LEU A 8 -4.44 -11.07 -14.41
C LEU A 8 -4.55 -10.32 -13.08
N TYR A 9 -5.77 -9.90 -12.78
CA TYR A 9 -6.17 -9.46 -11.44
C TYR A 9 -6.45 -10.71 -10.59
N GLY A 10 -5.58 -11.06 -9.68
CA GLY A 10 -5.67 -12.28 -8.87
C GLY A 10 -7.00 -12.43 -8.11
N PHE A 11 -7.57 -11.32 -7.65
CA PHE A 11 -8.88 -11.34 -6.99
C PHE A 11 -10.07 -11.63 -7.94
N ARG A 12 -9.88 -11.60 -9.27
CA ARG A 12 -10.91 -11.95 -10.28
C ARG A 12 -10.81 -13.36 -10.80
N ILE A 13 -9.68 -14.07 -10.57
CA ILE A 13 -9.46 -15.40 -11.15
C ILE A 13 -10.12 -16.55 -10.38
N TYR A 14 -10.78 -16.26 -9.26
CA TYR A 14 -11.48 -17.24 -8.46
C TYR A 14 -12.80 -16.72 -7.89
N HIS A 15 -13.64 -17.66 -7.50
CA HIS A 15 -14.76 -17.45 -6.58
C HIS A 15 -14.78 -18.56 -5.52
N VAL A 16 -15.41 -18.25 -4.37
CA VAL A 16 -15.60 -19.22 -3.28
C VAL A 16 -17.05 -19.67 -3.27
N GLU A 17 -17.28 -20.98 -3.36
CA GLU A 17 -18.61 -21.59 -3.33
C GLU A 17 -18.58 -22.78 -2.38
N ASP A 18 -19.45 -22.78 -1.38
CA ASP A 18 -19.50 -23.82 -0.32
C ASP A 18 -18.12 -24.10 0.32
N GLY A 19 -17.33 -23.05 0.55
CA GLY A 19 -15.98 -23.13 1.13
C GLY A 19 -14.92 -23.74 0.20
N LYS A 20 -15.23 -23.90 -1.09
CA LYS A 20 -14.30 -24.37 -2.11
C LYS A 20 -13.88 -23.26 -3.05
N ILE A 21 -12.62 -23.29 -3.47
CA ILE A 21 -12.06 -22.34 -4.42
C ILE A 21 -12.26 -22.87 -5.83
N ILE A 22 -12.92 -22.07 -6.67
CA ILE A 22 -13.19 -22.43 -8.06
C ILE A 22 -12.50 -21.40 -8.95
N PHE A 23 -11.57 -21.84 -9.79
CA PHE A 23 -10.88 -20.99 -10.74
C PHE A 23 -11.73 -20.67 -11.97
N THR A 24 -11.67 -19.40 -12.38
CA THR A 24 -12.44 -18.89 -13.52
C THR A 24 -11.91 -19.39 -14.87
N GLN A 25 -12.73 -19.22 -15.90
CA GLN A 25 -12.32 -19.54 -17.26
C GLN A 25 -11.21 -18.59 -17.75
N GLU A 26 -11.22 -17.33 -17.31
CA GLU A 26 -10.19 -16.34 -17.63
C GLU A 26 -8.79 -16.81 -17.25
N LEU A 27 -8.59 -17.33 -16.03
CA LEU A 27 -7.31 -17.91 -15.61
C LEU A 27 -6.88 -19.06 -16.55
N LYS A 28 -7.82 -19.95 -16.88
CA LYS A 28 -7.54 -21.13 -17.71
C LYS A 28 -7.12 -20.74 -19.13
N ASP A 29 -7.79 -19.74 -19.68
CA ASP A 29 -7.50 -19.23 -21.03
C ASP A 29 -6.15 -18.50 -21.06
N GLU A 30 -5.82 -17.74 -20.02
CA GLU A 30 -4.56 -17.02 -19.91
C GLU A 30 -3.36 -17.99 -19.76
N VAL A 31 -3.47 -19.00 -18.88
CA VAL A 31 -2.44 -20.06 -18.74
C VAL A 31 -2.20 -20.75 -20.07
N LYS A 32 -3.26 -21.08 -20.80
CA LYS A 32 -3.17 -21.74 -22.11
C LYS A 32 -2.55 -20.83 -23.18
N LYS A 33 -2.98 -19.55 -23.23
CA LYS A 33 -2.52 -18.56 -24.22
C LYS A 33 -1.01 -18.38 -24.17
N TRP A 34 -0.44 -18.26 -22.98
CA TRP A 34 0.99 -18.00 -22.78
C TRP A 34 1.82 -19.26 -22.55
N GLY A 35 1.18 -20.44 -22.41
CA GLY A 35 1.86 -21.67 -22.01
C GLY A 35 2.48 -21.59 -20.61
N GLY A 36 1.86 -20.81 -19.72
CA GLY A 36 2.23 -20.54 -18.34
C GLY A 36 2.11 -19.08 -17.98
N ILE A 37 2.14 -18.76 -16.68
CA ILE A 37 2.02 -17.40 -16.14
C ILE A 37 3.27 -17.06 -15.35
N GLY A 38 3.79 -15.85 -15.52
CA GLY A 38 4.99 -15.37 -14.80
C GLY A 38 4.71 -14.92 -13.39
N THR A 39 3.79 -14.00 -13.25
CA THR A 39 3.42 -13.36 -11.99
C THR A 39 1.90 -13.17 -11.92
N ILE A 40 1.33 -13.27 -10.73
CA ILE A 40 -0.07 -12.97 -10.44
C ILE A 40 -0.12 -11.92 -9.35
N TYR A 41 -0.88 -10.86 -9.58
CA TYR A 41 -1.07 -9.79 -8.62
C TYR A 41 -2.33 -9.99 -7.78
N GLY A 42 -2.21 -9.74 -6.46
CA GLY A 42 -3.36 -9.44 -5.62
C GLY A 42 -4.37 -10.58 -5.44
N LEU A 43 -3.92 -11.83 -5.36
CA LEU A 43 -4.80 -12.98 -5.09
C LEU A 43 -5.64 -12.78 -3.83
N TYR A 44 -5.04 -12.14 -2.82
CA TYR A 44 -5.65 -11.93 -1.49
C TYR A 44 -6.27 -10.56 -1.30
N ARG A 45 -6.11 -9.66 -2.29
CA ARG A 45 -6.63 -8.30 -2.17
C ARG A 45 -8.11 -8.31 -1.80
N ALA A 46 -8.44 -7.61 -0.71
CA ALA A 46 -9.79 -7.47 -0.21
C ALA A 46 -10.06 -6.00 0.12
N ASP A 47 -10.88 -5.36 -0.69
CA ASP A 47 -11.31 -3.98 -0.56
C ASP A 47 -12.53 -3.73 -1.47
N PRO A 48 -13.16 -2.55 -1.45
CA PRO A 48 -14.30 -2.25 -2.34
C PRO A 48 -13.98 -2.32 -3.83
N TRP A 49 -12.73 -2.09 -4.25
CA TRP A 49 -12.33 -2.23 -5.65
C TRP A 49 -12.28 -3.69 -6.11
N SER A 50 -11.75 -4.56 -5.28
CA SER A 50 -11.70 -6.00 -5.55
C SER A 50 -13.04 -6.71 -5.37
N GLU A 51 -14.00 -6.06 -4.67
CA GLU A 51 -15.30 -6.63 -4.27
C GLU A 51 -15.15 -7.89 -3.39
N LYS A 52 -13.96 -8.08 -2.77
CA LYS A 52 -13.69 -9.19 -1.86
C LYS A 52 -13.87 -8.77 -0.40
N ASN A 53 -14.52 -9.66 0.35
CA ASN A 53 -14.78 -9.55 1.77
C ASN A 53 -14.70 -10.94 2.43
N TYR A 54 -15.10 -11.07 3.70
CA TYR A 54 -15.03 -12.35 4.41
C TYR A 54 -15.97 -13.45 3.88
N GLU A 55 -16.93 -13.12 3.01
CA GLU A 55 -17.82 -14.09 2.36
C GLU A 55 -17.28 -14.54 1.00
N THR A 56 -16.63 -13.63 0.28
CA THR A 56 -16.23 -13.82 -1.13
C THR A 56 -14.72 -13.94 -1.34
N GLY A 57 -13.92 -13.65 -0.33
CA GLY A 57 -12.46 -13.63 -0.36
C GLY A 57 -11.81 -14.84 0.33
N LEU A 58 -10.51 -14.77 0.45
CA LEU A 58 -9.66 -15.84 0.96
C LEU A 58 -9.17 -15.52 2.37
N ALA A 59 -9.96 -15.86 3.38
CA ALA A 59 -9.61 -15.70 4.79
C ALA A 59 -9.06 -17.00 5.40
N GLY A 60 -8.20 -16.90 6.39
CA GLY A 60 -7.69 -18.04 7.15
C GLY A 60 -7.05 -19.12 6.28
N GLY A 61 -7.45 -20.38 6.47
CA GLY A 61 -6.89 -21.53 5.75
C GLY A 61 -7.13 -21.51 4.23
N LEU A 62 -8.12 -20.76 3.73
CA LEU A 62 -8.38 -20.65 2.29
C LEU A 62 -7.24 -19.96 1.54
N SER A 63 -6.47 -19.09 2.19
CA SER A 63 -5.35 -18.39 1.53
C SER A 63 -4.25 -19.37 1.10
N MET A 64 -3.80 -20.24 1.98
CA MET A 64 -2.81 -21.27 1.67
C MET A 64 -3.34 -22.28 0.64
N GLN A 65 -4.60 -22.71 0.78
CA GLN A 65 -5.23 -23.61 -0.18
C GLN A 65 -5.26 -23.00 -1.58
N ALA A 66 -5.67 -21.73 -1.70
CA ALA A 66 -5.72 -21.01 -2.96
C ALA A 66 -4.34 -20.93 -3.63
N TYR A 67 -3.30 -20.59 -2.85
CA TYR A 67 -1.94 -20.56 -3.36
C TYR A 67 -1.49 -21.89 -3.92
N ASN A 68 -1.60 -22.96 -3.13
CA ASN A 68 -1.14 -24.29 -3.53
C ASN A 68 -1.95 -24.86 -4.72
N GLN A 69 -3.28 -24.69 -4.72
CA GLN A 69 -4.13 -25.11 -5.84
C GLN A 69 -3.78 -24.35 -7.12
N LEU A 70 -3.54 -23.05 -7.02
CA LEU A 70 -3.19 -22.20 -8.15
C LEU A 70 -1.80 -22.56 -8.71
N GLN A 71 -0.79 -22.73 -7.84
CA GLN A 71 0.54 -23.19 -8.25
C GLN A 71 0.47 -24.53 -8.98
N LYS A 72 -0.26 -25.51 -8.40
CA LYS A 72 -0.46 -26.81 -9.03
C LYS A 72 -1.09 -26.67 -10.40
N TYR A 73 -2.17 -25.89 -10.50
CA TYR A 73 -2.87 -25.67 -11.76
C TYR A 73 -1.93 -25.08 -12.83
N VAL A 74 -1.20 -24.02 -12.48
CA VAL A 74 -0.27 -23.35 -13.40
C VAL A 74 0.85 -24.31 -13.85
N ILE A 75 1.46 -25.05 -12.94
CA ILE A 75 2.53 -26.00 -13.25
C ILE A 75 2.03 -27.11 -14.19
N GLU A 76 0.89 -27.73 -13.87
CA GLU A 76 0.35 -28.88 -14.62
C GLU A 76 -0.18 -28.50 -16.02
N HIS A 77 -0.62 -27.23 -16.21
CA HIS A 77 -1.22 -26.78 -17.47
C HIS A 77 -0.30 -25.83 -18.27
N SER A 78 0.91 -25.57 -17.80
CA SER A 78 1.90 -24.78 -18.53
C SER A 78 2.84 -25.64 -19.34
N ARG A 79 3.41 -25.06 -20.42
CA ARG A 79 4.31 -25.79 -21.34
C ARG A 79 5.61 -26.26 -20.69
N LEU A 80 6.15 -25.51 -19.76
CA LEU A 80 7.45 -25.78 -19.15
C LEU A 80 7.36 -26.11 -17.66
N GLY A 81 6.17 -26.11 -17.06
CA GLY A 81 5.99 -26.36 -15.63
C GLY A 81 6.62 -25.31 -14.73
N ILE A 82 6.82 -24.09 -15.22
CA ILE A 82 7.42 -23.00 -14.43
C ILE A 82 6.36 -22.44 -13.47
N PRO A 83 6.62 -22.41 -12.14
CA PRO A 83 5.71 -21.83 -11.16
C PRO A 83 5.59 -20.31 -11.33
N PHE A 84 4.43 -19.73 -10.89
CA PHE A 84 4.26 -18.28 -10.88
C PHE A 84 4.84 -17.64 -9.61
N LEU A 85 5.09 -16.33 -9.66
CA LEU A 85 5.33 -15.46 -8.50
C LEU A 85 4.01 -14.84 -8.07
N LEU A 86 3.75 -14.78 -6.75
CA LEU A 86 2.59 -14.07 -6.21
C LEU A 86 3.01 -12.70 -5.67
N SER A 87 2.50 -11.63 -6.28
CA SER A 87 2.67 -10.28 -5.75
C SER A 87 1.42 -9.82 -4.97
N SER A 88 1.63 -9.10 -3.88
CA SER A 88 0.54 -8.59 -3.04
C SER A 88 0.87 -7.22 -2.47
N GLU A 89 -0.16 -6.37 -2.34
CA GLU A 89 -0.01 -5.04 -1.76
C GLU A 89 0.33 -5.10 -0.28
N CYS A 90 1.35 -4.35 0.08
CA CYS A 90 1.86 -4.25 1.44
C CYS A 90 2.38 -2.84 1.76
N PRO A 91 1.64 -1.76 1.46
CA PRO A 91 2.12 -0.39 1.71
C PRO A 91 2.36 -0.11 3.20
N HIS A 92 1.47 -0.56 4.06
CA HIS A 92 1.56 -0.49 5.52
C HIS A 92 0.97 -1.76 6.17
N GLY A 93 1.54 -2.90 5.85
CA GLY A 93 1.03 -4.23 6.17
C GLY A 93 0.29 -4.85 4.99
N HIS A 94 -0.14 -6.12 5.14
CA HIS A 94 -0.69 -6.91 4.05
C HIS A 94 -2.16 -6.57 3.79
N GLN A 95 -2.48 -6.06 2.61
CA GLN A 95 -3.86 -5.78 2.17
C GLN A 95 -4.61 -7.07 1.81
N ALA A 96 -4.89 -7.87 2.82
CA ALA A 96 -5.61 -9.13 2.71
C ALA A 96 -6.54 -9.31 3.91
N LEU A 97 -7.54 -10.17 3.78
CA LEU A 97 -8.36 -10.59 4.93
C LEU A 97 -7.46 -11.20 6.01
N ASP A 98 -7.68 -10.82 7.26
CA ASP A 98 -6.83 -11.16 8.40
C ASP A 98 -5.37 -10.66 8.27
N GLY A 99 -5.12 -9.68 7.39
CA GLY A 99 -3.80 -9.10 7.13
C GLY A 99 -3.24 -8.36 8.35
N TYR A 100 -1.94 -8.50 8.58
CA TYR A 100 -1.23 -7.74 9.60
C TYR A 100 -1.09 -6.28 9.16
N LEU A 101 -1.72 -5.39 9.90
CA LEU A 101 -1.65 -3.95 9.62
C LEU A 101 -0.57 -3.27 10.45
N LEU A 102 0.10 -2.33 9.82
CA LEU A 102 1.01 -1.35 10.42
C LEU A 102 0.34 0.03 10.37
N PRO A 103 0.76 0.98 11.19
CA PRO A 103 0.44 2.39 10.94
C PRO A 103 0.86 2.80 9.52
N VAL A 104 0.13 3.73 8.92
CA VAL A 104 0.54 4.29 7.61
C VAL A 104 1.94 4.90 7.69
N ASN A 105 2.65 4.97 6.57
CA ASN A 105 4.05 5.37 6.57
C ASN A 105 4.30 6.76 7.17
N LEU A 106 3.36 7.70 6.99
CA LEU A 106 3.46 9.02 7.61
C LEU A 106 3.47 8.95 9.15
N ALA A 107 2.68 8.06 9.73
CA ALA A 107 2.69 7.78 11.16
C ALA A 107 3.98 7.05 11.58
N VAL A 108 4.45 6.08 10.78
CA VAL A 108 5.75 5.42 11.01
C VAL A 108 6.88 6.44 11.03
N GLY A 109 6.89 7.40 10.10
CA GLY A 109 7.86 8.49 10.08
C GLY A 109 7.88 9.30 11.38
N ALA A 110 6.71 9.56 11.97
CA ALA A 110 6.59 10.28 13.24
C ALA A 110 7.15 9.52 14.46
N SER A 111 7.35 8.21 14.36
CA SER A 111 7.95 7.41 15.45
C SER A 111 9.46 7.60 15.57
N PHE A 112 10.17 7.95 14.51
CA PHE A 112 11.63 8.03 14.45
C PHE A 112 12.35 6.75 14.94
N ASP A 113 11.68 5.56 14.88
CA ASP A 113 12.25 4.28 15.34
C ASP A 113 12.37 3.24 14.19
N PRO A 114 13.43 3.31 13.37
CA PRO A 114 13.68 2.30 12.32
C PRO A 114 13.87 0.89 12.88
N ALA A 115 14.39 0.75 14.10
CA ALA A 115 14.64 -0.56 14.69
C ALA A 115 13.32 -1.27 15.07
N LEU A 116 12.35 -0.54 15.61
CA LEU A 116 11.00 -1.05 15.85
C LEU A 116 10.31 -1.38 14.54
N TYR A 117 10.44 -0.52 13.52
CA TYR A 117 9.84 -0.73 12.23
C TYR A 117 10.42 -1.96 11.49
N GLU A 118 11.72 -2.24 11.61
CA GLU A 118 12.34 -3.47 11.10
C GLU A 118 11.71 -4.72 11.75
N ARG A 119 11.51 -4.71 13.08
CA ARG A 119 10.87 -5.84 13.79
C ARG A 119 9.41 -6.02 13.35
N ALA A 120 8.67 -4.93 13.24
CA ALA A 120 7.29 -4.95 12.74
C ALA A 120 7.23 -5.46 11.28
N GLY A 121 8.16 -5.03 10.43
CA GLY A 121 8.35 -5.55 9.07
C GLY A 121 8.67 -7.04 9.05
N GLN A 122 9.45 -7.54 10.00
CA GLN A 122 9.73 -8.97 10.12
C GLN A 122 8.47 -9.77 10.49
N VAL A 123 7.62 -9.23 11.38
CA VAL A 123 6.32 -9.86 11.70
C VAL A 123 5.41 -9.90 10.46
N CYS A 124 5.34 -8.79 9.71
CA CYS A 124 4.61 -8.72 8.44
C CYS A 124 5.14 -9.76 7.43
N GLY A 125 6.46 -9.86 7.28
CA GLY A 125 7.12 -10.83 6.41
C GLY A 125 6.76 -12.28 6.74
N ARG A 126 6.67 -12.64 8.03
CA ARG A 126 6.21 -13.98 8.44
C ARG A 126 4.79 -14.28 7.97
N GLN A 127 3.88 -13.33 8.09
CA GLN A 127 2.51 -13.53 7.63
C GLN A 127 2.44 -13.65 6.10
N LEU A 128 3.11 -12.77 5.37
CA LEU A 128 3.20 -12.84 3.92
C LEU A 128 3.71 -14.22 3.45
N LYS A 129 4.77 -14.71 4.09
CA LYS A 129 5.33 -16.04 3.85
C LYS A 129 4.30 -17.16 4.10
N GLN A 130 3.55 -17.10 5.21
CA GLN A 130 2.51 -18.08 5.53
C GLN A 130 1.41 -18.13 4.47
N MET A 131 1.18 -17.03 3.78
CA MET A 131 0.19 -16.94 2.70
C MET A 131 0.79 -17.22 1.32
N GLY A 132 2.11 -17.51 1.22
CA GLY A 132 2.79 -17.81 -0.04
C GLY A 132 3.08 -16.59 -0.90
N VAL A 133 3.06 -15.38 -0.34
CA VAL A 133 3.45 -14.18 -1.08
C VAL A 133 4.94 -14.22 -1.39
N ASP A 134 5.28 -14.03 -2.67
CA ASP A 134 6.65 -13.99 -3.16
C ASP A 134 7.18 -12.56 -3.26
N PHE A 135 6.31 -11.62 -3.65
CA PHE A 135 6.58 -10.20 -3.79
C PHE A 135 5.64 -9.36 -2.92
N ALA A 136 6.18 -8.66 -1.94
CA ALA A 136 5.48 -7.62 -1.19
C ALA A 136 5.69 -6.25 -1.87
N LEU A 137 4.62 -5.59 -2.31
CA LEU A 137 4.66 -4.25 -2.89
C LEU A 137 4.62 -3.22 -1.77
N VAL A 138 5.75 -2.58 -1.47
CA VAL A 138 5.95 -1.73 -0.29
C VAL A 138 6.18 -0.27 -0.69
N SER A 139 5.35 0.65 -0.20
CA SER A 139 5.53 2.09 -0.41
C SER A 139 6.68 2.62 0.45
N ALA A 140 7.90 2.64 -0.12
CA ALA A 140 9.12 2.92 0.63
C ALA A 140 9.97 4.06 0.07
N LEU A 141 9.69 4.55 -1.15
CA LEU A 141 10.63 5.39 -1.89
C LEU A 141 10.24 6.86 -2.00
N ASP A 142 8.95 7.18 -1.86
CA ASP A 142 8.46 8.53 -2.10
C ASP A 142 8.74 9.47 -0.94
N ILE A 143 9.15 10.69 -1.28
CA ILE A 143 9.34 11.81 -0.35
C ILE A 143 8.16 12.76 -0.47
N LEU A 144 7.54 13.11 0.64
CA LEU A 144 6.40 14.03 0.66
C LEU A 144 6.86 15.47 0.44
N ARG A 145 6.72 15.96 -0.80
CA ARG A 145 7.10 17.33 -1.19
C ARG A 145 5.90 18.26 -1.23
N ASP A 146 4.75 17.74 -1.66
CA ASP A 146 3.50 18.50 -1.73
C ASP A 146 2.39 17.76 -0.98
N PRO A 147 1.95 18.24 0.21
CA PRO A 147 0.93 17.58 1.00
C PRO A 147 -0.47 17.59 0.37
N ARG A 148 -0.68 18.25 -0.76
CA ARG A 148 -1.92 18.18 -1.54
C ARG A 148 -2.07 16.87 -2.30
N TRP A 149 -0.97 16.15 -2.52
CA TRP A 149 -0.97 14.82 -3.12
C TRP A 149 -1.75 13.81 -2.28
N GLY A 150 -2.65 13.06 -2.92
CA GLY A 150 -3.53 12.11 -2.24
C GLY A 150 -2.80 10.98 -1.52
N ARG A 151 -1.64 10.56 -2.04
CA ARG A 151 -0.81 9.46 -1.49
C ARG A 151 0.18 9.92 -0.41
N SER A 152 -0.07 11.06 0.24
CA SER A 152 0.79 11.61 1.29
C SER A 152 1.04 10.62 2.44
N GLU A 153 0.04 9.83 2.82
CA GLU A 153 0.16 8.84 3.89
C GLU A 153 1.09 7.66 3.59
N GLU A 154 1.41 7.43 2.29
CA GLU A 154 2.35 6.41 1.87
C GLU A 154 3.82 6.84 2.03
N CYS A 155 4.09 8.13 2.31
CA CYS A 155 5.44 8.67 2.53
C CYS A 155 5.79 8.67 4.01
N TYR A 156 7.06 8.42 4.35
CA TYR A 156 7.54 8.56 5.74
C TYR A 156 7.66 10.02 6.20
N GLY A 157 7.55 10.96 5.30
CA GLY A 157 7.63 12.40 5.54
C GLY A 157 8.44 13.12 4.47
N GLU A 158 8.95 14.30 4.81
CA GLU A 158 9.70 15.18 3.89
C GLU A 158 11.23 15.02 3.99
N ASP A 159 11.74 14.32 5.02
CA ASP A 159 13.16 14.14 5.27
C ASP A 159 13.71 12.93 4.50
N PRO A 160 14.65 13.13 3.55
CA PRO A 160 15.21 12.03 2.76
C PRO A 160 16.05 11.03 3.57
N TYR A 161 16.72 11.49 4.64
CA TYR A 161 17.52 10.61 5.47
C TYR A 161 16.65 9.70 6.34
N LEU A 162 15.64 10.26 7.02
CA LEU A 162 14.67 9.46 7.80
C LEU A 162 13.97 8.45 6.90
N SER A 163 13.53 8.89 5.72
CA SER A 163 12.89 8.00 4.74
C SER A 163 13.81 6.88 4.29
N ALA A 164 15.09 7.15 4.07
CA ALA A 164 16.08 6.14 3.71
C ALA A 164 16.28 5.09 4.81
N GLU A 165 16.37 5.50 6.07
CA GLU A 165 16.54 4.57 7.21
C GLU A 165 15.30 3.71 7.44
N LEU A 166 14.09 4.28 7.31
CA LEU A 166 12.84 3.53 7.42
C LEU A 166 12.63 2.58 6.24
N ALA A 167 12.95 3.02 5.01
CA ALA A 167 12.91 2.18 3.83
C ALA A 167 13.86 0.96 3.94
N ARG A 168 15.09 1.18 4.43
CA ARG A 168 16.04 0.12 4.75
C ARG A 168 15.46 -0.86 5.76
N ALA A 169 14.84 -0.35 6.83
CA ALA A 169 14.29 -1.15 7.92
C ALA A 169 13.19 -2.10 7.42
N ILE A 170 12.19 -1.60 6.68
CA ILE A 170 11.09 -2.44 6.21
C ILE A 170 11.55 -3.48 5.20
N VAL A 171 12.43 -3.11 4.25
CA VAL A 171 13.01 -4.05 3.28
C VAL A 171 13.78 -5.15 4.00
N THR A 172 14.64 -4.78 4.95
CA THR A 172 15.41 -5.74 5.75
C THR A 172 14.50 -6.66 6.54
N GLY A 173 13.49 -6.10 7.23
CA GLY A 173 12.56 -6.85 8.08
C GLY A 173 11.78 -7.90 7.27
N ILE A 174 11.14 -7.51 6.19
CA ILE A 174 10.35 -8.43 5.35
C ILE A 174 11.25 -9.48 4.68
N GLN A 175 12.38 -9.06 4.09
CA GLN A 175 13.26 -9.99 3.36
C GLN A 175 13.98 -11.01 4.25
N LYS A 176 14.17 -10.74 5.55
CA LYS A 176 14.67 -11.72 6.52
C LYS A 176 13.79 -12.97 6.62
N GLU A 177 12.50 -12.86 6.34
CA GLU A 177 11.57 -14.00 6.36
C GLU A 177 11.51 -14.75 5.02
N GLY A 178 12.25 -14.29 3.99
CA GLY A 178 12.33 -14.92 2.68
C GLY A 178 11.28 -14.44 1.69
N VAL A 179 10.57 -13.36 1.96
CA VAL A 179 9.66 -12.69 1.02
C VAL A 179 10.41 -11.55 0.35
N ALA A 180 10.43 -11.51 -0.98
CA ALA A 180 11.05 -10.42 -1.72
C ALA A 180 10.21 -9.13 -1.60
N VAL A 181 10.87 -7.97 -1.48
CA VAL A 181 10.21 -6.66 -1.51
C VAL A 181 10.34 -6.05 -2.90
N VAL A 182 9.25 -5.48 -3.39
CA VAL A 182 9.23 -4.51 -4.50
C VAL A 182 9.02 -3.14 -3.86
N ALA A 183 10.08 -2.35 -3.78
CA ALA A 183 10.00 -0.99 -3.25
C ALA A 183 9.44 -0.03 -4.30
N LYS A 184 8.49 0.80 -3.91
CA LYS A 184 7.76 1.72 -4.80
C LYS A 184 7.65 3.12 -4.21
N HIS A 185 7.60 4.17 -5.04
CA HIS A 185 7.70 4.17 -6.49
C HIS A 185 9.04 4.78 -6.93
N PHE A 186 9.63 4.27 -7.97
CA PHE A 186 10.92 4.74 -8.49
C PHE A 186 10.71 5.56 -9.77
N CYS A 187 10.85 6.89 -9.74
CA CYS A 187 11.08 7.67 -8.52
C CYS A 187 10.44 9.05 -8.64
N ALA A 188 10.49 9.77 -7.54
CA ALA A 188 10.02 11.15 -7.43
C ALA A 188 8.51 11.33 -7.70
N GLN A 189 7.66 10.32 -7.44
CA GLN A 189 6.22 10.47 -7.59
C GLN A 189 5.63 11.44 -6.57
N GLY A 190 6.24 11.58 -5.39
CA GLY A 190 5.87 12.57 -4.37
C GLY A 190 6.26 14.02 -4.71
N GLU A 191 7.07 14.24 -5.78
CA GLU A 191 7.41 15.57 -6.31
C GLU A 191 6.38 16.00 -7.35
N THR A 192 5.16 16.23 -6.92
CA THR A 192 4.04 16.51 -7.80
C THR A 192 3.98 17.96 -8.25
N THR A 193 3.63 18.19 -9.52
CA THR A 193 3.24 19.53 -9.96
C THR A 193 1.81 19.83 -9.51
N GLY A 194 1.68 20.77 -8.58
CA GLY A 194 0.38 21.22 -8.08
C GLY A 194 -0.36 20.19 -7.19
N GLY A 195 0.34 19.21 -6.63
CA GLY A 195 -0.24 18.16 -5.80
C GLY A 195 -0.98 17.07 -6.58
N VAL A 196 -0.86 17.03 -7.92
CA VAL A 196 -1.61 16.09 -8.77
C VAL A 196 -0.85 14.78 -8.93
N ASN A 197 -1.49 13.66 -8.64
CA ASN A 197 -0.90 12.33 -8.79
C ASN A 197 -0.44 12.08 -10.23
N ALA A 198 0.68 11.40 -10.41
CA ALA A 198 1.30 11.08 -11.69
C ALA A 198 1.65 12.30 -12.57
N SER A 199 1.66 13.50 -12.01
CA SER A 199 2.09 14.72 -12.73
C SER A 199 3.60 14.77 -12.91
N ALA A 200 4.07 15.69 -13.78
CA ALA A 200 5.48 15.86 -14.05
C ALA A 200 6.29 16.30 -12.80
N ALA A 201 7.36 15.58 -12.48
CA ALA A 201 8.36 16.03 -11.52
C ALA A 201 9.38 16.91 -12.27
N ARG A 202 9.39 18.21 -11.93
CA ARG A 202 10.25 19.21 -12.60
C ARG A 202 11.51 19.48 -11.78
N ILE A 203 12.36 18.48 -11.69
CA ILE A 203 13.59 18.50 -10.89
C ILE A 203 14.82 18.28 -11.75
N GLY A 204 15.95 18.83 -11.31
CA GLY A 204 17.27 18.59 -11.92
C GLY A 204 17.96 17.37 -11.33
N GLU A 205 19.03 16.91 -11.99
CA GLU A 205 19.84 15.75 -11.58
C GLU A 205 20.32 15.85 -10.12
N ARG A 206 20.74 17.03 -9.67
CA ARG A 206 21.21 17.25 -8.30
C ARG A 206 20.13 16.99 -7.27
N GLU A 207 18.94 17.55 -7.47
CA GLU A 207 17.80 17.37 -6.56
C GLU A 207 17.32 15.91 -6.56
N LEU A 208 17.33 15.27 -7.73
CA LEU A 208 17.05 13.85 -7.87
C LEU A 208 17.95 13.03 -6.92
N TRP A 209 19.28 13.29 -6.95
CA TRP A 209 20.24 12.58 -6.10
C TRP A 209 20.16 12.94 -4.63
N GLU A 210 20.01 14.21 -4.29
CA GLU A 210 20.04 14.67 -2.89
C GLU A 210 18.77 14.31 -2.13
N ILE A 211 17.63 14.18 -2.81
CA ILE A 211 16.32 13.97 -2.19
C ILE A 211 15.71 12.63 -2.57
N HIS A 212 15.43 12.41 -3.84
CA HIS A 212 14.53 11.33 -4.28
C HIS A 212 15.20 9.95 -4.41
N LEU A 213 16.50 9.89 -4.57
CA LEU A 213 17.23 8.62 -4.68
C LEU A 213 17.77 8.09 -3.35
N GLN A 214 17.67 8.81 -2.24
CA GLN A 214 18.24 8.38 -0.96
C GLN A 214 17.57 7.12 -0.43
N ALA A 215 16.24 7.03 -0.46
CA ALA A 215 15.51 5.83 -0.04
C ALA A 215 15.79 4.65 -0.99
N ALA A 216 15.83 4.87 -2.31
CA ALA A 216 16.16 3.83 -3.27
C ALA A 216 17.59 3.29 -3.08
N LYS A 217 18.56 4.17 -2.83
CA LYS A 217 19.93 3.79 -2.49
C LYS A 217 19.97 2.90 -1.25
N ALA A 218 19.28 3.31 -0.17
CA ALA A 218 19.21 2.54 1.06
C ALA A 218 18.56 1.15 0.85
N CYS A 219 17.51 1.06 0.00
CA CYS A 219 16.90 -0.21 -0.38
C CYS A 219 17.84 -1.11 -1.19
N CYS A 220 18.58 -0.54 -2.16
CA CYS A 220 19.59 -1.29 -2.93
C CYS A 220 20.71 -1.83 -2.01
N GLU A 221 21.22 -1.01 -1.09
CA GLU A 221 22.21 -1.43 -0.08
C GLU A 221 21.66 -2.53 0.86
N ALA A 222 20.36 -2.54 1.13
CA ALA A 222 19.67 -3.60 1.88
C ALA A 222 19.38 -4.86 1.03
N GLY A 223 19.74 -4.87 -0.26
CA GLY A 223 19.55 -6.00 -1.16
C GLY A 223 18.11 -6.20 -1.61
N VAL A 224 17.37 -5.12 -1.83
CA VAL A 224 15.99 -5.18 -2.32
C VAL A 224 15.90 -5.97 -3.63
N LYS A 225 14.88 -6.82 -3.77
CA LYS A 225 14.74 -7.75 -4.90
C LYS A 225 13.90 -7.22 -6.05
N GLY A 226 13.09 -6.20 -5.81
CA GLY A 226 12.25 -5.57 -6.81
C GLY A 226 12.15 -4.06 -6.60
N ILE A 227 11.97 -3.35 -7.69
CA ILE A 227 11.70 -1.90 -7.73
C ILE A 227 10.53 -1.68 -8.69
N MET A 228 9.55 -0.87 -8.28
CA MET A 228 8.44 -0.48 -9.15
C MET A 228 8.70 0.91 -9.73
N ALA A 229 8.70 1.02 -11.07
CA ALA A 229 8.82 2.29 -11.76
C ALA A 229 7.59 3.18 -11.48
N ALA A 230 7.79 4.47 -11.32
CA ALA A 230 6.73 5.41 -10.96
C ALA A 230 5.93 5.90 -12.17
N TYR A 231 4.67 6.29 -11.95
CA TYR A 231 3.78 6.80 -13.01
C TYR A 231 4.25 8.09 -13.68
N ASN A 232 4.92 8.95 -12.93
CA ASN A 232 5.28 10.31 -13.36
C ASN A 232 6.38 10.34 -14.40
N GLU A 233 6.54 11.50 -15.01
CA GLU A 233 7.73 11.86 -15.79
C GLU A 233 8.70 12.68 -14.93
N ILE A 234 9.99 12.58 -15.24
CA ILE A 234 11.05 13.44 -14.72
C ILE A 234 11.65 14.20 -15.90
N ASP A 235 11.58 15.51 -15.85
CA ASP A 235 12.11 16.40 -16.90
C ASP A 235 11.66 15.97 -18.32
N GLY A 236 10.36 15.68 -18.47
CA GLY A 236 9.73 15.31 -19.75
C GLY A 236 9.97 13.87 -20.20
N LYS A 237 10.49 12.98 -19.34
CA LYS A 237 10.66 11.55 -19.63
C LYS A 237 9.90 10.71 -18.63
N PHE A 238 8.91 9.93 -19.08
CA PHE A 238 8.21 8.98 -18.23
C PHE A 238 9.18 8.00 -17.59
N CYS A 239 9.04 7.71 -16.30
CA CYS A 239 9.94 6.81 -15.57
C CYS A 239 10.03 5.43 -16.24
N HIS A 240 8.93 4.90 -16.75
CA HIS A 240 8.87 3.61 -17.48
C HIS A 240 9.59 3.63 -18.84
N ALA A 241 9.86 4.82 -19.40
CA ALA A 241 10.58 5.00 -20.67
C ALA A 241 11.98 5.61 -20.48
N ASN A 242 12.39 5.83 -19.25
CA ASN A 242 13.63 6.53 -18.92
C ASN A 242 14.79 5.56 -18.69
N ARG A 243 15.50 5.22 -19.79
CA ARG A 243 16.67 4.35 -19.73
C ARG A 243 17.77 4.88 -18.80
N HIS A 244 18.01 6.20 -18.78
CA HIS A 244 18.97 6.80 -17.86
C HIS A 244 18.61 6.51 -16.40
N LEU A 245 17.34 6.64 -16.04
CA LEU A 245 16.86 6.36 -14.70
C LEU A 245 17.01 4.86 -14.33
N LEU A 246 16.51 3.96 -15.21
CA LEU A 246 16.39 2.53 -14.90
C LEU A 246 17.68 1.73 -15.14
N GLN A 247 18.55 2.16 -16.08
CA GLN A 247 19.81 1.46 -16.35
C GLN A 247 20.99 2.19 -15.72
N ASP A 248 21.24 3.47 -16.13
CA ASP A 248 22.48 4.14 -15.73
C ASP A 248 22.46 4.47 -14.22
N ILE A 249 21.34 4.96 -13.67
CA ILE A 249 21.23 5.27 -12.23
C ILE A 249 20.95 4.01 -11.43
N LEU A 250 19.79 3.37 -11.65
CA LEU A 250 19.34 2.27 -10.79
C LEU A 250 20.29 1.07 -10.84
N ARG A 251 20.60 0.57 -12.05
CA ARG A 251 21.39 -0.66 -12.17
C ARG A 251 22.90 -0.42 -12.04
N GLU A 252 23.44 0.59 -12.75
CA GLU A 252 24.88 0.79 -12.79
C GLU A 252 25.41 1.56 -11.58
N GLN A 253 24.75 2.67 -11.18
CA GLN A 253 25.26 3.50 -10.09
C GLN A 253 24.80 3.04 -8.72
N LEU A 254 23.54 2.61 -8.56
CA LEU A 254 23.01 2.08 -7.29
C LEU A 254 23.25 0.57 -7.13
N GLY A 255 23.71 -0.13 -8.16
CA GLY A 255 24.07 -1.55 -8.11
C GLY A 255 22.89 -2.50 -8.01
N PHE A 256 21.70 -2.09 -8.47
CA PHE A 256 20.50 -2.92 -8.40
C PHE A 256 20.53 -4.06 -9.45
N ASP A 257 20.42 -5.29 -8.99
CA ASP A 257 20.44 -6.50 -9.83
C ASP A 257 19.07 -7.23 -9.92
N GLY A 258 18.08 -6.77 -9.16
CA GLY A 258 16.74 -7.36 -9.09
C GLY A 258 15.84 -7.04 -10.29
N VAL A 259 14.54 -7.22 -10.09
CA VAL A 259 13.49 -7.06 -11.10
C VAL A 259 12.88 -5.65 -11.04
N VAL A 260 12.73 -4.98 -12.20
CA VAL A 260 11.94 -3.75 -12.32
C VAL A 260 10.52 -4.11 -12.77
N MET A 261 9.54 -3.75 -11.94
CA MET A 261 8.11 -3.93 -12.21
C MET A 261 7.49 -2.61 -12.68
N ALA A 262 6.56 -2.66 -13.62
CA ALA A 262 5.73 -1.52 -13.96
C ALA A 262 4.71 -1.24 -12.85
N ASP A 263 4.26 0.00 -12.72
CA ASP A 263 3.03 0.34 -12.00
C ASP A 263 1.80 0.03 -12.85
N GLY A 264 0.61 0.00 -12.25
CA GLY A 264 -0.61 -0.49 -12.91
C GLY A 264 -0.97 0.24 -14.19
N ILE A 265 -0.97 -0.46 -15.33
CA ILE A 265 -1.31 0.08 -16.66
C ILE A 265 -0.35 1.21 -17.12
N ALA A 266 0.80 1.36 -16.50
CA ALA A 266 1.68 2.50 -16.76
C ALA A 266 2.48 2.39 -18.08
N ILE A 267 2.70 1.18 -18.58
CA ILE A 267 3.33 0.98 -19.91
C ILE A 267 2.37 1.43 -21.01
N ASP A 268 1.08 1.11 -20.87
CA ASP A 268 0.06 1.51 -21.86
C ASP A 268 -0.16 3.03 -21.88
N GLN A 269 0.10 3.74 -20.78
CA GLN A 269 0.08 5.21 -20.76
C GLN A 269 1.15 5.84 -21.69
N LEU A 270 2.21 5.10 -22.02
CA LEU A 270 3.21 5.56 -23.00
C LEU A 270 2.64 5.69 -24.42
N ASP A 271 1.44 5.17 -24.70
CA ASP A 271 0.77 5.27 -25.99
C ASP A 271 0.54 6.73 -26.38
N ILE A 272 0.44 7.64 -25.43
CA ILE A 272 0.40 9.08 -25.68
C ILE A 272 1.62 9.59 -26.44
N MET A 273 2.78 8.93 -26.26
CA MET A 273 4.03 9.28 -26.94
C MET A 273 4.27 8.44 -28.20
N THR A 274 3.95 7.17 -28.14
CA THR A 274 4.35 6.17 -29.16
C THR A 274 3.28 5.94 -30.22
N GLY A 275 2.01 6.23 -29.89
CA GLY A 275 0.85 6.04 -30.74
C GLY A 275 0.28 4.61 -30.75
N ASP A 276 0.99 3.63 -30.18
CA ASP A 276 0.51 2.25 -30.06
C ASP A 276 1.25 1.46 -28.96
N ASN A 277 0.58 0.48 -28.36
CA ASN A 277 1.09 -0.29 -27.25
C ASN A 277 2.22 -1.28 -27.60
N ILE A 278 2.43 -1.64 -28.88
CA ILE A 278 3.59 -2.45 -29.30
C ILE A 278 4.87 -1.64 -29.11
N ARG A 279 4.86 -0.38 -29.54
CA ARG A 279 5.99 0.55 -29.37
C ARG A 279 6.19 0.94 -27.92
N SER A 280 5.10 1.13 -27.16
CA SER A 280 5.14 1.40 -25.72
C SER A 280 5.82 0.25 -24.97
N ALA A 281 5.44 -0.99 -25.25
CA ALA A 281 6.07 -2.17 -24.69
C ALA A 281 7.56 -2.26 -25.02
N ALA A 282 7.91 -2.02 -26.29
CA ALA A 282 9.30 -2.03 -26.74
C ALA A 282 10.13 -0.94 -26.03
N LEU A 283 9.56 0.26 -25.85
CA LEU A 283 10.21 1.37 -25.18
C LEU A 283 10.46 1.05 -23.70
N ALA A 284 9.46 0.54 -22.99
CA ALA A 284 9.57 0.17 -21.58
C ALA A 284 10.58 -0.96 -21.36
N LEU A 285 10.54 -2.02 -22.18
CA LEU A 285 11.50 -3.13 -22.09
C LEU A 285 12.95 -2.64 -22.31
N LYS A 286 13.18 -1.80 -23.30
CA LYS A 286 14.50 -1.21 -23.58
C LYS A 286 14.97 -0.26 -22.49
N ALA A 287 14.03 0.44 -21.85
CA ALA A 287 14.35 1.28 -20.69
C ALA A 287 14.76 0.43 -19.48
N GLY A 288 14.29 -0.81 -19.36
CA GLY A 288 14.69 -1.75 -18.32
C GLY A 288 13.57 -2.25 -17.42
N VAL A 289 12.30 -2.07 -17.81
CA VAL A 289 11.15 -2.68 -17.13
C VAL A 289 11.11 -4.16 -17.47
N ASP A 290 11.07 -5.03 -16.46
CA ASP A 290 11.11 -6.48 -16.64
C ASP A 290 9.72 -7.11 -16.56
N ILE A 291 8.85 -6.67 -15.66
CA ILE A 291 7.50 -7.22 -15.46
C ILE A 291 6.47 -6.11 -15.63
N SER A 292 5.41 -6.37 -16.40
CA SER A 292 4.25 -5.48 -16.51
C SER A 292 3.30 -5.62 -15.31
N LEU A 293 2.37 -4.67 -15.17
CA LEU A 293 1.24 -4.78 -14.26
C LEU A 293 -0.04 -4.34 -14.99
N TRP A 294 -0.81 -5.32 -15.48
CA TRP A 294 -2.07 -5.20 -16.23
C TRP A 294 -1.97 -4.56 -17.63
N ASP A 295 -0.79 -4.28 -18.12
CA ASP A 295 -0.59 -3.63 -19.43
C ASP A 295 -0.90 -4.57 -20.60
N GLU A 296 -1.67 -4.11 -21.57
CA GLU A 296 -1.85 -4.77 -22.88
C GLU A 296 -0.54 -4.80 -23.68
N GLY A 297 0.27 -3.76 -23.55
CA GLY A 297 1.53 -3.63 -24.28
C GLY A 297 2.44 -4.84 -24.14
N TYR A 298 2.66 -5.34 -22.92
CA TYR A 298 3.54 -6.50 -22.72
C TYR A 298 2.98 -7.80 -23.29
N THR A 299 1.68 -7.88 -23.55
CA THR A 299 1.11 -9.00 -24.32
C THR A 299 1.55 -8.98 -25.79
N LYS A 300 2.07 -7.84 -26.30
CA LYS A 300 2.51 -7.61 -27.69
C LYS A 300 4.04 -7.70 -27.88
N LEU A 301 4.80 -8.14 -26.87
CA LEU A 301 6.26 -8.24 -26.99
C LEU A 301 6.72 -9.18 -28.12
N GLU A 302 5.93 -10.21 -28.46
CA GLU A 302 6.22 -11.07 -29.61
C GLU A 302 6.08 -10.32 -30.93
N GLU A 303 5.07 -9.47 -31.06
CA GLU A 303 4.86 -8.60 -32.21
C GLU A 303 5.96 -7.54 -32.30
N ALA A 304 6.35 -6.96 -31.16
CA ALA A 304 7.47 -6.01 -31.10
C ALA A 304 8.78 -6.64 -31.58
N LEU A 305 9.04 -7.92 -31.22
CA LEU A 305 10.18 -8.68 -31.69
C LEU A 305 10.11 -8.94 -33.21
N LYS A 306 8.96 -9.39 -33.72
CA LYS A 306 8.74 -9.64 -35.15
C LYS A 306 8.90 -8.39 -36.00
N GLN A 307 8.52 -7.22 -35.47
CA GLN A 307 8.67 -5.93 -36.14
C GLN A 307 10.06 -5.31 -35.96
N GLY A 308 10.95 -5.95 -35.19
CA GLY A 308 12.32 -5.46 -34.96
C GLY A 308 12.42 -4.27 -34.02
N PHE A 309 11.37 -3.98 -33.24
CA PHE A 309 11.41 -2.92 -32.23
C PHE A 309 12.24 -3.35 -31.00
N ILE A 310 12.32 -4.64 -30.72
CA ILE A 310 13.20 -5.24 -29.70
C ILE A 310 13.98 -6.40 -30.30
N THR A 311 15.01 -6.83 -29.59
CA THR A 311 15.85 -7.99 -29.92
C THR A 311 15.55 -9.15 -28.96
N GLU A 312 15.85 -10.39 -29.38
CA GLU A 312 15.78 -11.57 -28.49
C GLU A 312 16.66 -11.37 -27.24
N LYS A 313 17.84 -10.76 -27.39
CA LYS A 313 18.76 -10.50 -26.28
C LYS A 313 18.12 -9.59 -25.21
N GLU A 314 17.39 -8.55 -25.60
CA GLU A 314 16.69 -7.65 -24.65
C GLU A 314 15.57 -8.40 -23.93
N LEU A 315 14.81 -9.23 -24.66
CA LEU A 315 13.76 -10.07 -24.08
C LEU A 315 14.34 -11.11 -23.11
N ASP A 316 15.38 -11.83 -23.52
CA ASP A 316 16.05 -12.86 -22.71
C ASP A 316 16.63 -12.27 -21.43
N GLN A 317 17.14 -11.05 -21.46
CA GLN A 317 17.70 -10.39 -20.29
C GLN A 317 16.63 -10.11 -19.23
N ALA A 318 15.43 -9.66 -19.62
CA ALA A 318 14.31 -9.48 -18.70
C ALA A 318 13.82 -10.82 -18.15
N VAL A 319 13.65 -11.82 -19.01
CA VAL A 319 13.26 -13.18 -18.61
C VAL A 319 14.27 -13.77 -17.63
N LEU A 320 15.58 -13.60 -17.88
CA LEU A 320 16.63 -14.10 -17.00
C LEU A 320 16.49 -13.53 -15.57
N ARG A 321 16.23 -12.24 -15.42
CA ARG A 321 16.04 -11.64 -14.09
C ARG A 321 14.85 -12.23 -13.35
N VAL A 322 13.71 -12.39 -14.03
CA VAL A 322 12.51 -13.00 -13.45
C VAL A 322 12.76 -14.46 -13.05
N LEU A 323 13.43 -15.23 -13.90
CA LEU A 323 13.74 -16.63 -13.59
C LEU A 323 14.78 -16.74 -12.47
N THR A 324 15.79 -15.88 -12.45
CA THR A 324 16.78 -15.82 -11.35
C THR A 324 16.09 -15.63 -10.01
N LEU A 325 15.15 -14.67 -9.94
CA LEU A 325 14.38 -14.47 -8.71
C LEU A 325 13.58 -15.71 -8.31
N LYS A 326 12.93 -16.41 -9.26
CA LYS A 326 12.21 -17.66 -8.97
C LYS A 326 13.12 -18.75 -8.40
N PHE A 327 14.35 -18.85 -8.89
CA PHE A 327 15.36 -19.75 -8.33
C PHE A 327 15.80 -19.32 -6.93
N GLU A 328 16.07 -18.04 -6.72
CA GLU A 328 16.46 -17.50 -5.39
C GLU A 328 15.37 -17.69 -4.35
N GLN A 329 14.10 -17.56 -4.74
CA GLN A 329 12.94 -17.83 -3.88
C GLN A 329 12.67 -19.33 -3.65
N GLY A 330 13.44 -20.22 -4.29
CA GLY A 330 13.29 -21.66 -4.19
C GLY A 330 12.04 -22.24 -4.87
N LEU A 331 11.34 -21.43 -5.68
CA LEU A 331 10.10 -21.83 -6.34
C LEU A 331 10.27 -22.98 -7.32
N MET A 332 11.42 -23.06 -8.01
CA MET A 332 11.66 -24.08 -9.03
C MET A 332 11.72 -25.48 -8.43
N ASP A 333 12.26 -25.63 -7.22
CA ASP A 333 12.39 -26.92 -6.54
C ASP A 333 11.24 -27.19 -5.57
N LYS A 334 10.66 -26.13 -4.98
CA LYS A 334 9.66 -26.19 -3.92
C LYS A 334 8.54 -25.18 -4.15
N PRO A 335 7.65 -25.44 -5.12
CA PRO A 335 6.64 -24.45 -5.55
C PRO A 335 5.49 -24.25 -4.57
N TYR A 336 5.27 -25.19 -3.64
CA TYR A 336 4.18 -25.14 -2.67
C TYR A 336 4.63 -24.61 -1.33
N ILE A 337 3.68 -24.34 -0.44
CA ILE A 337 3.91 -23.99 0.97
C ILE A 337 3.26 -25.01 1.92
N ASP A 338 3.89 -25.25 3.06
CA ASP A 338 3.33 -26.01 4.18
C ASP A 338 2.48 -25.09 5.11
N GLU A 339 1.91 -25.66 6.19
CA GLU A 339 1.10 -24.94 7.16
C GLU A 339 1.85 -23.81 7.92
N ASN A 340 3.17 -23.79 7.85
CA ASN A 340 4.03 -22.76 8.43
C ASN A 340 4.52 -21.75 7.38
N GLY A 341 4.08 -21.88 6.13
CA GLY A 341 4.54 -21.06 5.00
C GLY A 341 5.93 -21.41 4.47
N ASN A 342 6.52 -22.53 4.89
CA ASN A 342 7.80 -22.93 4.34
C ASN A 342 7.63 -23.58 2.97
N ARG A 343 8.55 -23.28 2.05
CA ARG A 343 8.56 -23.89 0.72
C ARG A 343 8.73 -25.40 0.80
N THR A 344 7.90 -26.11 0.06
CA THR A 344 7.90 -27.58 -0.04
C THR A 344 7.66 -28.07 -1.48
N ALA A 345 8.23 -29.21 -1.80
CA ALA A 345 7.93 -29.92 -3.06
C ALA A 345 6.61 -30.70 -2.98
N SER A 346 6.09 -30.94 -1.79
CA SER A 346 4.89 -31.74 -1.55
C SER A 346 3.65 -30.87 -1.58
N TYR A 347 2.71 -31.17 -2.47
CA TYR A 347 1.41 -30.52 -2.52
C TYR A 347 0.54 -30.90 -1.31
N SER A 348 -0.08 -29.91 -0.69
CA SER A 348 -1.08 -30.06 0.36
C SER A 348 -2.15 -28.97 0.26
N GLU A 349 -3.39 -29.32 0.55
CA GLU A 349 -4.52 -28.37 0.72
C GLU A 349 -4.82 -28.15 2.19
N ASN A 350 -4.21 -28.92 3.10
CA ASN A 350 -4.45 -28.83 4.52
C ASN A 350 -3.52 -27.77 5.13
N GLY A 351 -4.08 -26.71 5.65
CA GLY A 351 -3.37 -25.68 6.37
C GLY A 351 -4.33 -24.69 7.01
N ALA A 352 -3.92 -24.14 8.13
CA ALA A 352 -4.58 -23.03 8.77
C ALA A 352 -3.56 -21.92 8.96
N VAL A 353 -3.76 -20.81 8.29
CA VAL A 353 -3.02 -19.60 8.62
C VAL A 353 -3.57 -19.10 9.95
N SER A 354 -2.76 -19.19 11.00
CA SER A 354 -3.06 -18.64 12.31
C SER A 354 -2.02 -17.59 12.65
N PHE A 355 -2.47 -16.38 12.90
CA PHE A 355 -1.61 -15.31 13.31
C PHE A 355 -1.90 -14.98 14.79
N PRO A 356 -0.95 -15.22 15.70
CA PRO A 356 -1.20 -15.07 17.13
C PRO A 356 -1.37 -13.59 17.51
N THR A 357 -2.21 -13.30 18.49
CA THR A 357 -2.49 -11.94 18.97
C THR A 357 -1.21 -11.21 19.41
N GLU A 358 -0.23 -11.94 19.96
CA GLU A 358 1.07 -11.39 20.37
C GLU A 358 1.86 -10.78 19.21
N ALA A 359 1.58 -11.20 17.98
CA ALA A 359 2.22 -10.65 16.79
C ALA A 359 1.89 -9.16 16.58
N TYR A 360 0.76 -8.69 17.08
CA TYR A 360 0.35 -7.28 16.95
C TYR A 360 1.06 -6.33 17.93
N GLN A 361 1.84 -6.82 18.88
CA GLN A 361 2.54 -5.98 19.88
C GLN A 361 3.50 -4.98 19.24
N GLU A 362 4.21 -5.36 18.17
CA GLU A 362 5.13 -4.45 17.48
C GLU A 362 4.36 -3.36 16.71
N SER A 363 3.23 -3.69 16.08
CA SER A 363 2.36 -2.72 15.42
C SER A 363 1.71 -1.76 16.41
N GLU A 364 1.19 -2.27 17.55
CA GLU A 364 0.64 -1.45 18.62
C GLU A 364 1.68 -0.48 19.20
N LYS A 365 2.89 -0.96 19.46
CA LYS A 365 3.97 -0.12 19.96
C LYS A 365 4.32 0.97 18.95
N LEU A 366 4.44 0.62 17.67
CA LEU A 366 4.72 1.58 16.61
C LEU A 366 3.60 2.64 16.50
N ALA A 367 2.32 2.22 16.61
CA ALA A 367 1.18 3.13 16.63
C ALA A 367 1.23 4.08 17.85
N ARG A 368 1.63 3.60 19.02
CA ARG A 368 1.80 4.45 20.20
C ARG A 368 2.92 5.48 20.03
N GLU A 369 4.05 5.08 19.45
CA GLU A 369 5.19 5.97 19.19
C GLU A 369 4.92 6.98 18.08
N SER A 370 3.93 6.74 17.22
CA SER A 370 3.53 7.67 16.15
C SER A 370 2.64 8.84 16.62
N VAL A 371 2.16 8.80 17.87
CA VAL A 371 1.32 9.86 18.41
C VAL A 371 2.17 11.07 18.81
N VAL A 372 1.92 12.22 18.18
CA VAL A 372 2.67 13.46 18.40
C VAL A 372 1.87 14.41 19.30
N LEU A 373 2.43 14.78 20.45
CA LEU A 373 1.88 15.81 21.31
C LEU A 373 2.38 17.20 20.85
N LEU A 374 1.53 17.92 20.12
CA LEU A 374 1.88 19.24 19.58
C LEU A 374 1.81 20.35 20.62
N LYS A 375 0.83 20.29 21.53
CA LYS A 375 0.59 21.31 22.57
C LYS A 375 -0.09 20.67 23.78
N ASN A 376 0.31 21.05 24.98
CA ASN A 376 -0.39 20.72 26.24
C ASN A 376 -0.24 21.83 27.28
N GLU A 377 -1.32 22.49 27.62
CA GLU A 377 -1.38 23.55 28.63
C GLU A 377 -2.05 23.03 29.91
N ASN A 378 -1.56 21.92 30.45
CA ASN A 378 -2.06 21.26 31.67
C ASN A 378 -3.48 20.67 31.56
N VAL A 379 -3.94 20.35 30.35
CA VAL A 379 -5.22 19.64 30.12
C VAL A 379 -5.03 18.15 30.18
N LEU A 380 -3.87 17.66 29.72
CA LEU A 380 -3.48 16.25 29.79
C LEU A 380 -2.50 16.00 30.94
N PRO A 381 -2.60 14.86 31.63
CA PRO A 381 -3.54 13.75 31.45
C PRO A 381 -4.95 14.04 31.96
N ILE A 382 -5.97 13.41 31.32
CA ILE A 382 -7.37 13.52 31.78
C ILE A 382 -7.52 12.82 33.13
N GLY A 383 -8.16 13.51 34.09
CA GLY A 383 -8.50 12.93 35.40
C GLY A 383 -9.63 11.90 35.32
N ARG A 384 -9.54 10.84 36.13
CA ARG A 384 -10.50 9.71 36.08
C ARG A 384 -11.92 10.06 36.56
N ALA A 385 -12.10 11.21 37.20
CA ALA A 385 -13.40 11.62 37.76
C ALA A 385 -14.27 12.40 36.77
N GLU A 386 -13.73 12.85 35.63
CA GLU A 386 -14.39 13.78 34.74
C GLU A 386 -15.38 13.10 33.78
N LYS A 387 -16.41 13.86 33.40
CA LYS A 387 -17.34 13.52 32.34
C LYS A 387 -16.78 14.00 31.01
N ILE A 388 -16.65 13.12 30.07
CA ILE A 388 -15.98 13.36 28.78
C ILE A 388 -17.02 13.41 27.67
N ALA A 389 -17.00 14.48 26.87
CA ALA A 389 -17.69 14.51 25.59
C ALA A 389 -16.67 14.22 24.47
N LEU A 390 -16.80 13.11 23.80
CA LEU A 390 -16.02 12.74 22.61
C LEU A 390 -16.84 13.10 21.37
N ILE A 391 -16.35 14.03 20.56
CA ILE A 391 -17.12 14.64 19.47
C ILE A 391 -16.28 14.69 18.21
N GLY A 392 -16.88 14.38 17.08
CA GLY A 392 -16.28 14.56 15.75
C GLY A 392 -16.34 13.33 14.87
N PRO A 393 -16.12 13.48 13.56
CA PRO A 393 -16.32 12.41 12.58
C PRO A 393 -15.36 11.23 12.76
N ASN A 394 -14.23 11.42 13.43
CA ASN A 394 -13.20 10.40 13.67
C ASN A 394 -13.30 9.76 15.07
N ALA A 395 -14.39 10.01 15.81
CA ALA A 395 -14.54 9.55 17.20
C ALA A 395 -14.80 8.04 17.31
N ASP A 396 -15.65 7.48 16.44
CA ASP A 396 -16.12 6.09 16.52
C ASP A 396 -16.31 5.48 15.11
N ASP A 397 -15.24 5.48 14.32
CA ASP A 397 -15.23 4.90 12.99
C ASP A 397 -13.83 4.35 12.68
N ILE A 398 -13.68 3.02 12.69
CA ILE A 398 -12.38 2.37 12.46
C ILE A 398 -11.82 2.71 11.07
N TYR A 399 -12.68 2.82 10.06
CA TYR A 399 -12.26 3.12 8.71
C TYR A 399 -11.71 4.56 8.52
N ARG A 400 -11.96 5.46 9.49
CA ARG A 400 -11.32 6.79 9.53
C ARG A 400 -10.00 6.82 10.30
N GLN A 401 -9.65 5.71 10.96
CA GLN A 401 -8.45 5.57 11.78
C GLN A 401 -7.38 4.68 11.13
N ILE A 402 -7.70 4.08 9.99
CA ILE A 402 -6.79 3.32 9.15
C ILE A 402 -6.61 4.01 7.79
N GLY A 403 -5.49 3.75 7.13
CA GLY A 403 -5.15 4.34 5.84
C GLY A 403 -5.85 3.69 4.65
N ASP A 404 -5.51 4.17 3.47
CA ASP A 404 -5.76 3.50 2.20
C ASP A 404 -5.08 2.12 2.16
N TYR A 405 -5.39 1.28 1.20
CA TYR A 405 -4.86 -0.08 1.10
C TYR A 405 -5.10 -0.96 2.34
N SER A 406 -6.18 -0.70 3.08
CA SER A 406 -6.62 -1.53 4.20
C SER A 406 -7.70 -2.52 3.78
N PRO A 407 -7.72 -3.75 4.35
CA PRO A 407 -8.77 -4.73 4.12
C PRO A 407 -10.04 -4.42 4.93
N PRO A 408 -11.17 -5.16 4.71
CA PRO A 408 -12.31 -5.11 5.60
C PRO A 408 -11.96 -5.46 7.05
N MET A 409 -12.49 -4.66 7.99
CA MET A 409 -12.16 -4.74 9.42
C MET A 409 -13.26 -5.41 10.25
N ASP A 410 -14.25 -6.01 9.63
CA ASP A 410 -15.50 -6.49 10.28
C ASP A 410 -15.30 -7.61 11.32
N ARG A 411 -14.17 -8.34 11.25
CA ARG A 411 -13.85 -9.42 12.19
C ARG A 411 -12.65 -9.12 13.08
N ALA A 412 -11.95 -8.05 12.82
CA ALA A 412 -10.80 -7.68 13.60
C ALA A 412 -11.26 -7.01 14.92
N GLY A 413 -10.68 -7.40 16.03
CA GLY A 413 -10.95 -6.80 17.35
C GLY A 413 -10.24 -5.46 17.54
N TYR A 414 -10.32 -4.56 16.54
CA TYR A 414 -9.69 -3.24 16.59
C TYR A 414 -10.51 -2.28 17.44
N GLU A 415 -9.82 -1.36 18.10
CA GLU A 415 -10.42 -0.34 18.96
C GLU A 415 -10.51 0.99 18.22
N THR A 416 -11.68 1.64 18.32
CA THR A 416 -11.84 3.05 17.94
C THR A 416 -11.38 3.95 19.07
N LEU A 417 -11.22 5.26 18.81
CA LEU A 417 -10.93 6.22 19.85
C LEU A 417 -11.97 6.17 20.98
N LYS A 418 -13.25 6.00 20.64
CA LYS A 418 -14.33 5.83 21.61
C LYS A 418 -14.13 4.59 22.46
N SER A 419 -13.96 3.41 21.87
CA SER A 419 -13.82 2.17 22.62
C SER A 419 -12.58 2.17 23.52
N GLY A 420 -11.48 2.76 23.07
CA GLY A 420 -10.27 2.95 23.86
C GLY A 420 -10.50 3.88 25.06
N MET A 421 -11.23 4.99 24.86
CA MET A 421 -11.59 5.91 25.94
C MET A 421 -12.57 5.29 26.93
N GLU A 422 -13.58 4.55 26.46
CA GLU A 422 -14.52 3.84 27.33
C GLU A 422 -13.82 2.77 28.19
N LYS A 423 -12.81 2.11 27.65
CA LYS A 423 -11.99 1.13 28.38
C LYS A 423 -11.14 1.79 29.47
N GLU A 424 -10.57 2.97 29.21
CA GLU A 424 -9.73 3.68 30.18
C GLU A 424 -10.54 4.43 31.24
N PHE A 425 -11.60 5.13 30.84
CA PHE A 425 -12.33 6.04 31.73
C PHE A 425 -13.67 5.46 32.27
N GLY A 426 -14.22 4.45 31.62
CA GLY A 426 -15.54 3.88 31.88
C GLY A 426 -16.61 4.40 30.92
N ALA A 427 -17.41 3.51 30.36
CA ALA A 427 -18.45 3.80 29.36
C ALA A 427 -19.55 4.76 29.88
N ASP A 428 -19.77 4.82 31.19
CA ASP A 428 -20.71 5.74 31.84
C ASP A 428 -20.23 7.20 31.84
N ARG A 429 -18.94 7.44 31.69
CA ARG A 429 -18.31 8.77 31.68
C ARG A 429 -18.09 9.32 30.29
N VAL A 430 -17.98 8.48 29.27
CA VAL A 430 -17.74 8.89 27.89
C VAL A 430 -19.08 9.00 27.15
N ARG A 431 -19.39 10.20 26.68
CA ARG A 431 -20.53 10.44 25.79
C ARG A 431 -19.99 10.78 24.41
N CYS A 432 -20.37 9.99 23.40
CA CYS A 432 -19.85 10.12 22.05
C CYS A 432 -20.90 10.68 21.09
N TYR A 433 -20.47 11.58 20.24
CA TYR A 433 -21.18 12.02 19.04
C TYR A 433 -20.26 11.91 17.83
N ASN A 434 -20.44 10.84 17.04
CA ASN A 434 -19.64 10.56 15.84
C ASN A 434 -20.20 11.30 14.61
N GLY A 435 -20.25 12.64 14.68
CA GLY A 435 -20.80 13.49 13.63
C GLY A 435 -20.21 14.89 13.64
N HIS A 436 -20.72 15.74 12.78
CA HIS A 436 -20.23 17.10 12.56
C HIS A 436 -21.34 18.18 12.60
N GLU A 437 -22.56 17.83 13.02
CA GLU A 437 -23.63 18.82 13.20
C GLU A 437 -23.36 19.64 14.47
N VAL A 438 -23.16 20.95 14.31
CA VAL A 438 -22.64 21.84 15.33
C VAL A 438 -23.56 21.95 16.55
N GLY A 439 -24.87 22.05 16.35
CA GLY A 439 -25.84 22.22 17.47
C GLY A 439 -25.86 21.00 18.39
N THR A 440 -25.84 19.78 17.84
CA THR A 440 -25.76 18.52 18.60
C THR A 440 -24.45 18.43 19.36
N ALA A 441 -23.35 18.80 18.74
CA ALA A 441 -22.03 18.80 19.33
C ALA A 441 -21.94 19.76 20.55
N VAL A 442 -22.40 20.98 20.39
CA VAL A 442 -22.44 22.00 21.45
C VAL A 442 -23.31 21.51 22.61
N SER A 443 -24.52 20.98 22.33
CA SER A 443 -25.42 20.48 23.37
C SER A 443 -24.81 19.33 24.19
N LEU A 444 -24.01 18.44 23.54
CA LEU A 444 -23.28 17.40 24.25
C LEU A 444 -22.14 17.99 25.09
N ALA A 445 -21.36 18.90 24.51
CA ALA A 445 -20.22 19.57 25.17
C ALA A 445 -20.62 20.38 26.39
N GLU A 446 -21.79 21.04 26.40
CA GLU A 446 -22.30 21.80 27.55
C GLU A 446 -22.45 20.95 28.81
N ASN A 447 -22.72 19.65 28.68
CA ASN A 447 -22.94 18.73 29.79
C ASN A 447 -21.68 17.94 30.22
N ALA A 448 -20.53 18.22 29.62
CA ALA A 448 -19.25 17.57 29.93
C ALA A 448 -18.34 18.50 30.74
N ASP A 449 -17.40 17.93 31.49
CA ASP A 449 -16.35 18.64 32.20
C ASP A 449 -15.14 18.89 31.30
N ILE A 450 -14.86 17.94 30.38
CA ILE A 450 -13.79 18.02 29.39
C ILE A 450 -14.31 17.53 28.03
N ILE A 451 -13.79 18.10 26.98
CA ILE A 451 -14.21 17.80 25.60
C ILE A 451 -13.02 17.25 24.83
N VAL A 452 -13.23 16.15 24.12
CA VAL A 452 -12.28 15.59 23.16
C VAL A 452 -12.87 15.73 21.77
N LEU A 453 -12.23 16.51 20.92
CA LEU A 453 -12.60 16.68 19.51
C LEU A 453 -11.77 15.70 18.66
N ALA A 454 -12.42 14.75 18.02
CA ALA A 454 -11.82 13.79 17.10
C ALA A 454 -12.01 14.28 15.65
N LEU A 455 -11.02 15.02 15.17
CA LEU A 455 -11.02 15.72 13.89
C LEU A 455 -10.07 15.06 12.90
N GLY A 456 -10.10 15.49 11.64
CA GLY A 456 -9.19 15.03 10.60
C GLY A 456 -9.89 14.58 9.34
N GLY A 457 -9.16 13.85 8.50
CA GLY A 457 -9.64 13.33 7.24
C GLY A 457 -9.99 11.84 7.28
N SER A 458 -10.05 11.26 6.08
CA SER A 458 -10.29 9.83 5.88
C SER A 458 -9.69 9.37 4.56
N SER A 459 -9.00 8.23 4.59
CA SER A 459 -8.53 7.51 3.39
C SER A 459 -9.41 6.28 3.10
N SER A 460 -10.56 6.18 3.74
CA SER A 460 -11.41 4.99 3.66
C SER A 460 -12.08 4.82 2.30
N ARG A 461 -11.77 3.73 1.62
CA ARG A 461 -12.42 3.28 0.38
C ARG A 461 -13.83 2.73 0.60
N PHE A 462 -14.22 2.44 1.85
CA PHE A 462 -15.42 1.67 2.20
C PHE A 462 -16.73 2.47 2.19
N LYS A 463 -16.68 3.77 1.91
CA LYS A 463 -17.85 4.64 1.97
C LYS A 463 -18.19 5.25 0.59
N GLY A 464 -18.52 4.38 -0.36
CA GLY A 464 -19.06 4.79 -1.67
C GLY A 464 -18.01 5.31 -2.65
N ALA A 465 -16.74 5.01 -2.48
CA ALA A 465 -15.72 5.29 -3.47
C ALA A 465 -15.98 4.50 -4.76
N LEU A 466 -15.79 5.16 -5.91
CA LEU A 466 -15.70 4.53 -7.22
C LEU A 466 -14.22 4.47 -7.61
N PHE A 467 -13.86 3.56 -8.52
CA PHE A 467 -12.47 3.30 -8.86
C PHE A 467 -12.20 3.34 -10.35
N ASP A 468 -10.99 3.74 -10.71
CA ASP A 468 -10.43 3.54 -12.03
C ASP A 468 -9.98 2.09 -12.22
N GLU A 469 -9.58 1.74 -13.43
CA GLU A 469 -9.15 0.39 -13.79
C GLU A 469 -7.91 -0.05 -12.99
N ASN A 470 -7.02 0.86 -12.68
CA ASN A 470 -5.84 0.62 -11.85
C ASN A 470 -6.11 0.66 -10.33
N GLY A 471 -7.36 0.87 -9.91
CA GLY A 471 -7.76 0.88 -8.51
C GLY A 471 -7.64 2.23 -7.80
N ALA A 472 -7.25 3.31 -8.47
CA ALA A 472 -7.27 4.65 -7.91
C ALA A 472 -8.71 5.13 -7.68
N ALA A 473 -8.97 5.83 -6.57
CA ALA A 473 -10.29 6.34 -6.26
C ALA A 473 -10.66 7.53 -7.18
N LYS A 474 -11.94 7.59 -7.57
CA LYS A 474 -12.49 8.68 -8.39
C LYS A 474 -13.20 9.71 -7.53
N VAL A 475 -12.88 10.97 -7.75
CA VAL A 475 -13.62 12.08 -7.13
C VAL A 475 -14.96 12.22 -7.83
N GLN A 476 -16.01 11.60 -7.27
CA GLN A 476 -17.39 11.73 -7.78
C GLN A 476 -18.35 11.92 -6.60
N GLY A 477 -19.11 13.02 -6.62
CA GLY A 477 -20.11 13.30 -5.59
C GLY A 477 -19.53 13.74 -4.25
N VAL A 478 -20.26 13.51 -3.18
CA VAL A 478 -19.81 13.78 -1.80
C VAL A 478 -19.12 12.52 -1.28
N LEU A 479 -17.81 12.49 -1.37
CA LEU A 479 -17.00 11.42 -0.78
C LEU A 479 -16.60 11.80 0.64
N GLU A 480 -16.63 10.83 1.54
CA GLU A 480 -16.05 10.98 2.89
C GLU A 480 -14.52 10.79 2.90
N MET A 481 -13.94 10.41 1.77
CA MET A 481 -12.51 10.21 1.55
C MET A 481 -11.88 11.51 1.03
N ASP A 482 -10.81 11.97 1.66
CA ASP A 482 -10.07 13.17 1.27
C ASP A 482 -8.55 12.96 1.16
N CYS A 483 -8.09 11.74 1.40
CA CYS A 483 -6.71 11.27 1.23
C CYS A 483 -6.73 9.85 0.64
N GLY A 484 -5.60 9.36 0.16
CA GLY A 484 -5.44 8.09 -0.53
C GLY A 484 -5.23 8.26 -2.03
N GLU A 485 -5.00 7.16 -2.75
CA GLU A 485 -4.73 7.19 -4.18
C GLU A 485 -5.92 7.72 -4.99
N GLY A 486 -5.66 8.72 -5.85
CA GLY A 486 -6.67 9.43 -6.64
C GLY A 486 -7.36 10.58 -5.91
N MET A 487 -7.06 10.81 -4.63
CA MET A 487 -7.70 11.81 -3.78
C MET A 487 -6.83 13.04 -3.54
N ASP A 488 -6.38 13.67 -4.62
CA ASP A 488 -5.64 14.93 -4.56
C ASP A 488 -6.53 16.09 -4.15
N THR A 489 -5.96 17.10 -3.49
CA THR A 489 -6.70 18.27 -3.02
C THR A 489 -6.03 19.59 -3.40
N ALA A 490 -6.83 20.62 -3.62
CA ALA A 490 -6.34 21.98 -3.80
C ALA A 490 -6.14 22.73 -2.47
N ARG A 491 -6.68 22.21 -1.36
CA ARG A 491 -6.75 22.87 -0.07
C ARG A 491 -6.32 21.95 1.06
N LEU A 492 -5.64 22.48 2.05
CA LEU A 492 -5.15 21.73 3.22
C LEU A 492 -5.96 21.96 4.50
N GLN A 493 -7.14 22.62 4.42
CA GLN A 493 -8.02 22.73 5.57
C GLN A 493 -8.65 21.39 5.92
N LEU A 494 -9.07 21.24 7.18
CA LEU A 494 -9.88 20.10 7.60
C LEU A 494 -11.14 19.98 6.73
N PRO A 495 -11.55 18.77 6.35
CA PRO A 495 -12.70 18.55 5.49
C PRO A 495 -14.03 18.93 6.17
N GLY A 496 -15.00 19.34 5.35
CA GLY A 496 -16.34 19.70 5.80
C GLY A 496 -16.35 20.97 6.67
N ASN A 497 -17.16 20.96 7.74
CA ASN A 497 -17.34 22.08 8.65
C ASN A 497 -16.59 21.90 9.99
N GLN A 498 -15.50 21.13 10.01
CA GLN A 498 -14.79 20.80 11.24
C GLN A 498 -14.18 22.05 11.94
N ASN A 499 -13.76 23.07 11.19
CA ASN A 499 -13.30 24.32 11.77
C ASN A 499 -14.43 25.11 12.46
N GLU A 500 -15.65 25.08 11.89
CA GLU A 500 -16.84 25.66 12.53
C GLU A 500 -17.20 24.90 13.82
N LEU A 501 -17.16 23.57 13.75
CA LEU A 501 -17.37 22.71 14.92
C LEU A 501 -16.38 23.02 16.04
N PHE A 502 -15.08 23.09 15.72
CA PHE A 502 -14.02 23.44 16.66
C PHE A 502 -14.30 24.81 17.31
N THR A 503 -14.56 25.84 16.50
CA THR A 503 -14.80 27.21 16.99
C THR A 503 -16.02 27.27 17.92
N ALA A 504 -17.11 26.59 17.55
CA ALA A 504 -18.34 26.60 18.38
C ALA A 504 -18.14 25.88 19.71
N VAL A 505 -17.37 24.80 19.76
CA VAL A 505 -17.07 24.07 20.99
C VAL A 505 -16.13 24.86 21.88
N CYS A 506 -15.08 25.49 21.37
CA CYS A 506 -14.14 26.32 22.12
C CYS A 506 -14.82 27.59 22.73
N ALA A 507 -15.87 28.10 22.08
CA ALA A 507 -16.67 29.20 22.62
C ALA A 507 -17.32 28.88 23.97
N LEU A 508 -17.44 27.61 24.37
CA LEU A 508 -17.94 27.20 25.69
C LEU A 508 -16.93 27.42 26.80
N LYS A 509 -15.67 27.75 26.49
CA LYS A 509 -14.57 28.01 27.44
C LYS A 509 -14.36 26.89 28.47
N LYS A 510 -14.52 25.64 28.01
CA LYS A 510 -14.21 24.43 28.76
C LYS A 510 -12.86 23.85 28.28
N PRO A 511 -12.20 22.98 29.07
CA PRO A 511 -11.02 22.29 28.59
C PRO A 511 -11.33 21.47 27.32
N VAL A 512 -10.56 21.71 26.27
CA VAL A 512 -10.69 21.00 24.97
C VAL A 512 -9.38 20.30 24.64
N ILE A 513 -9.48 19.05 24.19
CA ILE A 513 -8.39 18.26 23.63
C ILE A 513 -8.74 17.98 22.17
N SER A 514 -7.91 18.43 21.24
CA SER A 514 -8.09 18.15 19.83
C SER A 514 -7.19 16.98 19.40
N VAL A 515 -7.81 15.89 18.96
CA VAL A 515 -7.13 14.73 18.36
C VAL A 515 -7.34 14.82 16.85
N VAL A 516 -6.25 15.03 16.10
CA VAL A 516 -6.30 15.14 14.64
C VAL A 516 -5.75 13.84 14.03
N ILE A 517 -6.63 13.07 13.35
CA ILE A 517 -6.25 11.85 12.63
C ILE A 517 -6.13 12.21 11.15
N ALA A 518 -4.92 12.02 10.59
CA ALA A 518 -4.56 12.64 9.32
C ALA A 518 -3.74 11.72 8.42
N GLY A 519 -4.19 11.50 7.20
CA GLY A 519 -3.41 10.88 6.12
C GLY A 519 -2.55 11.89 5.34
N ARG A 520 -2.69 13.18 5.64
CA ARG A 520 -1.88 14.29 5.11
C ARG A 520 -1.71 15.40 6.13
N PRO A 521 -0.67 16.24 6.04
CA PRO A 521 -0.57 17.45 6.86
C PRO A 521 -1.71 18.44 6.55
N TYR A 522 -2.54 18.75 7.53
CA TYR A 522 -3.57 19.78 7.43
C TYR A 522 -3.09 21.13 7.95
N ALA A 523 -3.60 22.21 7.35
CA ALA A 523 -3.49 23.55 7.90
C ALA A 523 -4.52 23.73 9.02
N ILE A 524 -4.06 23.78 10.27
CA ILE A 524 -4.87 23.83 11.48
C ILE A 524 -4.52 25.04 12.38
N PRO A 525 -4.39 26.27 11.82
CA PRO A 525 -3.92 27.42 12.61
C PRO A 525 -4.86 27.77 13.77
N GLU A 526 -6.17 27.57 13.62
CA GLU A 526 -7.17 27.85 14.67
C GLU A 526 -6.96 26.88 15.84
N ILE A 527 -6.74 25.60 15.59
CA ILE A 527 -6.51 24.59 16.64
C ILE A 527 -5.16 24.81 17.33
N ALA A 528 -4.15 25.25 16.60
CA ALA A 528 -2.82 25.47 17.15
C ALA A 528 -2.73 26.72 18.05
N GLN A 529 -3.60 27.72 17.87
CA GLN A 529 -3.62 28.97 18.63
C GLN A 529 -4.41 28.87 19.94
N ASP A 530 -5.49 28.12 19.97
CA ASP A 530 -6.31 27.86 21.15
C ASP A 530 -5.72 26.74 22.02
#